data_1490b7fecfd4aa42352db8d7bf719198
#
_entry.id   1490b7fecfd4aa42352db8d7bf719198
#
_cell.length_a   1.000
_cell.length_b   1.000
_cell.length_c   1.000
_cell.angle_alpha   90.00
_cell.angle_beta   90.00
_cell.angle_gamma   90.00
#
_symmetry.space_group_name_H-M   'P 1'
#
loop_
_entity.id
_entity.type
_entity.pdbx_description
1 polymer ?
#
loop_
_entity_poly.entity_id
_entity_poly.type
_entity_poly.pdbx_seq_one_letter_code
_entity_poly.pdbx_strand_id
1 'polypeptide(L)'
;MKLTTIALTIMLGLSSTAMAQKGDITIKLVETSDVHGSFFPYDFITRKPKSGSMARVNTFVEDLRKKEGKENVYLLDNGDILQGQPISYYYNYVAPEKTNIAASVLNYMGYDAATVGNHDIETGHSVYDKWFKELCFPILGANIIDTRTNKSYILPYTVIKKKNGLKVCVIGMLTPAIPNWLKETIWSGLRFDEMVSCAKRTMEEVKKKENPDVIVGLFHSGWNGGIKTPQYDEDASQKVAQEVPGFDVVFFGHDHTPHNSTERNIIGKEVICLDPANNAQRVAMATLTLTPKNVKGKKQYTLTKAKGELVDVRDLKAD
;
A
#
# COMPACT_ATOMS: atom_id res chain seq x y z
N MET A 1 44.36 32.31 -45.90
CA MET A 1 44.14 31.87 -44.53
C MET A 1 42.74 32.32 -44.07
N LYS A 2 41.76 31.45 -44.02
CA LYS A 2 40.39 31.73 -43.52
C LYS A 2 40.29 31.20 -42.11
N LEU A 3 40.14 32.05 -41.12
CA LEU A 3 39.82 31.69 -39.75
C LEU A 3 38.32 31.35 -39.67
N THR A 4 38.02 30.11 -39.25
CA THR A 4 36.68 29.67 -38.97
C THR A 4 36.45 29.80 -37.46
N THR A 5 35.55 30.70 -37.07
CA THR A 5 35.16 30.94 -35.69
C THR A 5 34.10 29.87 -35.31
N ILE A 6 34.41 28.99 -34.37
CA ILE A 6 33.47 28.02 -33.81
C ILE A 6 32.77 28.70 -32.62
N ALA A 7 31.50 28.99 -32.79
CA ALA A 7 30.63 29.46 -31.69
C ALA A 7 30.16 28.26 -30.85
N LEU A 8 30.63 28.20 -29.59
CA LEU A 8 30.22 27.20 -28.60
C LEU A 8 28.94 27.70 -27.90
N THR A 9 27.80 27.17 -28.27
CA THR A 9 26.52 27.49 -27.63
C THR A 9 26.39 26.66 -26.34
N ILE A 10 26.59 27.29 -25.19
CA ILE A 10 26.33 26.68 -23.86
C ILE A 10 24.82 26.73 -23.61
N MET A 11 24.14 25.59 -23.74
CA MET A 11 22.78 25.43 -23.23
C MET A 11 22.81 25.35 -21.69
N LEU A 12 22.51 26.45 -21.01
CA LEU A 12 22.18 26.43 -19.60
C LEU A 12 20.78 25.76 -19.43
N GLY A 13 20.79 24.52 -18.98
CA GLY A 13 19.58 23.84 -18.51
C GLY A 13 19.08 24.54 -17.25
N LEU A 14 18.05 25.36 -17.37
CA LEU A 14 17.28 25.88 -16.24
C LEU A 14 16.48 24.74 -15.63
N SER A 15 17.02 24.10 -14.59
CA SER A 15 16.26 23.25 -13.67
C SER A 15 15.34 24.19 -12.88
N SER A 16 14.09 24.32 -13.32
CA SER A 16 13.05 25.01 -12.56
C SER A 16 12.70 24.18 -11.33
N THR A 17 13.31 24.49 -10.19
CA THR A 17 12.78 24.09 -8.88
C THR A 17 11.47 24.86 -8.71
N ALA A 18 10.34 24.21 -9.05
CA ALA A 18 9.04 24.80 -8.79
C ALA A 18 8.89 24.97 -7.27
N MET A 19 8.93 26.23 -6.80
CA MET A 19 8.67 26.57 -5.39
C MET A 19 7.22 26.20 -5.06
N ALA A 20 7.00 25.68 -3.83
CA ALA A 20 5.65 25.42 -3.34
C ALA A 20 4.82 26.71 -3.35
N GLN A 21 3.60 26.67 -3.88
CA GLN A 21 2.70 27.82 -3.86
C GLN A 21 2.11 27.98 -2.45
N LYS A 22 1.81 29.22 -2.06
CA LYS A 22 1.18 29.50 -0.75
C LYS A 22 -0.16 28.76 -0.66
N GLY A 23 -0.23 27.77 0.24
CA GLY A 23 -1.41 26.93 0.45
C GLY A 23 -1.31 25.48 -0.05
N ASP A 24 -0.20 25.10 -0.69
CA ASP A 24 0.06 23.70 -1.04
C ASP A 24 0.10 22.82 0.21
N ILE A 25 -0.42 21.60 0.06
CA ILE A 25 -0.33 20.55 1.09
C ILE A 25 0.55 19.43 0.55
N THR A 26 1.58 19.06 1.31
CA THR A 26 2.39 17.87 1.00
C THR A 26 2.04 16.76 1.99
N ILE A 27 1.74 15.57 1.47
CA ILE A 27 1.48 14.38 2.26
C ILE A 27 2.49 13.29 1.95
N LYS A 28 2.68 12.42 2.95
CA LYS A 28 3.49 11.20 2.86
C LYS A 28 2.56 10.01 3.01
N LEU A 29 2.53 9.15 2.00
CA LEU A 29 1.89 7.85 2.08
C LEU A 29 3.00 6.83 2.29
N VAL A 30 2.94 6.06 3.36
CA VAL A 30 3.95 5.07 3.75
C VAL A 30 3.29 3.70 3.75
N GLU A 31 3.94 2.73 3.13
CA GLU A 31 3.48 1.35 3.09
C GLU A 31 4.49 0.40 3.68
N THR A 32 3.98 -0.60 4.40
CA THR A 32 4.65 -1.86 4.71
C THR A 32 3.95 -3.01 3.98
N SER A 33 4.70 -4.02 3.56
CA SER A 33 4.19 -5.23 2.92
C SER A 33 5.02 -6.43 3.36
N ASP A 34 4.42 -7.62 3.34
CA ASP A 34 5.13 -8.89 3.51
C ASP A 34 6.03 -8.90 4.75
N VAL A 35 5.49 -8.40 5.85
CA VAL A 35 6.21 -8.28 7.13
C VAL A 35 6.60 -9.64 7.69
N HIS A 36 5.78 -10.67 7.45
CA HIS A 36 6.03 -12.06 7.85
C HIS A 36 6.45 -12.20 9.32
N GLY A 37 5.70 -11.52 10.23
CA GLY A 37 5.96 -11.60 11.66
C GLY A 37 7.27 -10.95 12.13
N SER A 38 7.93 -10.16 11.28
CA SER A 38 9.17 -9.44 11.60
C SER A 38 8.90 -8.21 12.49
N PHE A 39 8.27 -8.43 13.65
CA PHE A 39 7.94 -7.33 14.58
C PHE A 39 9.17 -6.81 15.30
N PHE A 40 10.09 -7.69 15.71
CA PHE A 40 11.26 -7.40 16.52
C PHE A 40 12.55 -7.50 15.70
N PRO A 41 13.63 -6.80 16.11
CA PRO A 41 14.94 -6.90 15.46
C PRO A 41 15.69 -8.19 15.85
N TYR A 42 14.95 -9.31 15.87
CA TYR A 42 15.44 -10.63 16.28
C TYR A 42 14.70 -11.73 15.52
N ASP A 43 15.45 -12.65 14.96
CA ASP A 43 14.94 -13.85 14.30
C ASP A 43 14.85 -14.99 15.33
N PHE A 44 13.63 -15.39 15.66
CA PHE A 44 13.35 -16.43 16.66
C PHE A 44 13.64 -17.84 16.13
N ILE A 45 13.76 -18.03 14.80
CA ILE A 45 14.11 -19.32 14.18
C ILE A 45 15.62 -19.55 14.30
N THR A 46 16.41 -18.60 13.82
CA THR A 46 17.87 -18.70 13.83
C THR A 46 18.50 -18.23 15.14
N ARG A 47 17.72 -17.59 16.02
CA ARG A 47 18.14 -17.01 17.31
C ARG A 47 19.26 -15.98 17.17
N LYS A 48 19.13 -15.11 16.14
CA LYS A 48 20.13 -14.07 15.84
C LYS A 48 19.47 -12.70 15.67
N PRO A 49 20.21 -11.61 15.84
CA PRO A 49 19.73 -10.29 15.45
C PRO A 49 19.29 -10.28 13.99
N LYS A 50 18.18 -9.57 13.71
CA LYS A 50 17.61 -9.38 12.37
C LYS A 50 17.60 -7.89 12.04
N SER A 51 17.94 -7.53 10.81
CA SER A 51 18.03 -6.13 10.38
C SER A 51 16.66 -5.50 10.13
N GLY A 52 15.72 -6.21 9.48
CA GLY A 52 14.35 -5.75 9.26
C GLY A 52 13.47 -5.97 10.50
N SER A 53 12.66 -4.98 10.88
CA SER A 53 11.64 -5.14 11.92
C SER A 53 10.64 -3.99 11.92
N MET A 54 9.41 -4.27 12.37
CA MET A 54 8.39 -3.23 12.60
C MET A 54 8.82 -2.23 13.67
N ALA A 55 9.62 -2.64 14.64
CA ALA A 55 10.20 -1.74 15.63
C ALA A 55 11.09 -0.65 15.00
N ARG A 56 11.82 -0.95 13.92
CA ARG A 56 12.58 0.07 13.16
C ARG A 56 11.69 0.90 12.24
N VAL A 57 10.70 0.27 11.64
CA VAL A 57 9.67 1.00 10.88
C VAL A 57 8.97 2.01 11.76
N ASN A 58 8.65 1.65 13.04
CA ASN A 58 8.03 2.58 13.97
C ASN A 58 8.90 3.81 14.23
N THR A 59 10.19 3.63 14.46
CA THR A 59 11.14 4.76 14.61
C THR A 59 11.09 5.68 13.40
N PHE A 60 11.14 5.13 12.19
CA PHE A 60 11.03 5.91 10.95
C PHE A 60 9.72 6.71 10.88
N VAL A 61 8.60 6.04 11.15
CA VAL A 61 7.26 6.64 11.06
C VAL A 61 7.08 7.76 12.09
N GLU A 62 7.53 7.55 13.33
CA GLU A 62 7.44 8.56 14.39
C GLU A 62 8.32 9.79 14.08
N ASP A 63 9.51 9.60 13.55
CA ASP A 63 10.37 10.71 13.13
C ASP A 63 9.79 11.46 11.93
N LEU A 64 9.18 10.73 10.98
CA LEU A 64 8.47 11.33 9.86
C LEU A 64 7.25 12.15 10.33
N ARG A 65 6.46 11.62 11.28
CA ARG A 65 5.31 12.31 11.88
C ARG A 65 5.72 13.56 12.65
N LYS A 66 6.83 13.54 13.38
CA LYS A 66 7.38 14.72 14.06
C LYS A 66 7.80 15.80 13.06
N LYS A 67 8.39 15.41 11.94
CA LYS A 67 8.90 16.33 10.91
C LYS A 67 7.78 16.92 10.04
N GLU A 68 6.87 16.11 9.55
CA GLU A 68 5.87 16.48 8.53
C GLU A 68 4.50 16.84 9.13
N GLY A 69 4.26 16.52 10.41
CA GLY A 69 2.95 16.56 11.07
C GLY A 69 2.16 15.27 10.88
N LYS A 70 1.58 14.76 11.96
CA LYS A 70 0.82 13.47 11.95
C LYS A 70 -0.33 13.47 10.95
N GLU A 71 -0.97 14.60 10.73
CA GLU A 71 -2.05 14.79 9.76
C GLU A 71 -1.61 14.65 8.30
N ASN A 72 -0.32 14.76 8.01
CA ASN A 72 0.24 14.68 6.67
C ASN A 72 0.89 13.31 6.37
N VAL A 73 0.93 12.40 7.35
CA VAL A 73 1.50 11.04 7.19
C VAL A 73 0.39 10.02 7.25
N TYR A 74 0.24 9.21 6.21
CA TYR A 74 -0.70 8.10 6.09
C TYR A 74 0.08 6.81 6.09
N LEU A 75 -0.28 5.86 6.95
CA LEU A 75 0.42 4.60 7.14
C LEU A 75 -0.49 3.44 6.74
N LEU A 76 -0.04 2.62 5.80
CA LEU A 76 -0.79 1.53 5.17
C LEU A 76 -0.03 0.21 5.29
N ASP A 77 -0.73 -0.90 5.47
CA ASP A 77 -0.15 -2.24 5.46
C ASP A 77 -0.76 -3.09 4.34
N ASN A 78 0.08 -3.75 3.57
CA ASN A 78 -0.32 -4.47 2.38
C ASN A 78 -0.46 -6.00 2.59
N GLY A 79 -0.56 -6.45 3.83
CA GLY A 79 -0.79 -7.86 4.15
C GLY A 79 0.47 -8.72 4.25
N ASP A 80 0.27 -10.03 4.38
CA ASP A 80 1.26 -11.05 4.69
C ASP A 80 2.03 -10.74 6.00
N ILE A 81 1.25 -10.53 7.05
CA ILE A 81 1.78 -10.20 8.39
C ILE A 81 1.57 -11.35 9.40
N LEU A 82 0.55 -12.20 9.19
CA LEU A 82 0.14 -13.23 10.15
C LEU A 82 0.99 -14.51 10.11
N GLN A 83 1.89 -14.67 9.12
CA GLN A 83 2.71 -15.86 8.93
C GLN A 83 4.20 -15.47 8.86
N GLY A 84 5.11 -16.37 9.25
CA GLY A 84 6.56 -16.23 9.10
C GLY A 84 7.32 -16.54 10.38
N GLN A 85 7.39 -15.64 11.34
CA GLN A 85 8.10 -15.87 12.59
C GLN A 85 7.28 -16.69 13.60
N PRO A 86 7.93 -17.49 14.47
CA PRO A 86 7.25 -18.32 15.50
C PRO A 86 6.28 -17.55 16.40
N ILE A 87 6.49 -16.27 16.60
CA ILE A 87 5.61 -15.44 17.41
C ILE A 87 4.23 -15.27 16.76
N SER A 88 4.15 -15.16 15.42
CA SER A 88 2.85 -15.16 14.72
C SER A 88 2.12 -16.48 14.93
N TYR A 89 2.81 -17.61 14.75
CA TYR A 89 2.23 -18.94 15.01
C TYR A 89 1.72 -19.06 16.45
N TYR A 90 2.48 -18.56 17.43
CA TYR A 90 2.08 -18.62 18.83
C TYR A 90 0.73 -17.93 19.08
N TYR A 91 0.56 -16.70 18.59
CA TYR A 91 -0.69 -15.94 18.78
C TYR A 91 -1.83 -16.45 17.90
N ASN A 92 -1.53 -17.04 16.76
CA ASN A 92 -2.55 -17.61 15.88
C ASN A 92 -3.14 -18.91 16.44
N TYR A 93 -2.30 -19.81 17.03
CA TYR A 93 -2.71 -21.19 17.26
C TYR A 93 -2.44 -21.72 18.67
N VAL A 94 -1.48 -21.15 19.42
CA VAL A 94 -1.13 -21.61 20.78
C VAL A 94 -1.85 -20.80 21.85
N ALA A 95 -1.97 -19.50 21.66
CA ALA A 95 -2.68 -18.59 22.56
C ALA A 95 -3.72 -17.75 21.81
N PRO A 96 -4.67 -18.38 21.10
CA PRO A 96 -5.64 -17.66 20.25
C PRO A 96 -6.64 -16.80 21.03
N GLU A 97 -6.75 -17.00 22.35
CA GLU A 97 -7.58 -16.17 23.25
C GLU A 97 -6.97 -14.77 23.50
N LYS A 98 -5.68 -14.62 23.27
CA LYS A 98 -4.99 -13.32 23.40
C LYS A 98 -5.20 -12.45 22.16
N THR A 99 -5.10 -11.13 22.33
CA THR A 99 -5.05 -10.21 21.20
C THR A 99 -3.89 -10.60 20.27
N ASN A 100 -4.16 -10.68 18.98
CA ASN A 100 -3.15 -11.04 17.98
C ASN A 100 -1.99 -10.02 18.00
N ILE A 101 -0.76 -10.50 17.96
CA ILE A 101 0.43 -9.63 18.02
C ILE A 101 0.48 -8.66 16.83
N ALA A 102 0.05 -9.08 15.63
CA ALA A 102 0.00 -8.21 14.47
C ALA A 102 -1.01 -7.06 14.70
N ALA A 103 -2.20 -7.37 15.22
CA ALA A 103 -3.17 -6.33 15.57
C ALA A 103 -2.62 -5.36 16.62
N SER A 104 -1.95 -5.88 17.66
CA SER A 104 -1.36 -5.04 18.71
C SER A 104 -0.31 -4.09 18.15
N VAL A 105 0.59 -4.56 17.29
CA VAL A 105 1.66 -3.75 16.67
C VAL A 105 1.08 -2.71 15.72
N LEU A 106 0.20 -3.11 14.79
CA LEU A 106 -0.39 -2.18 13.82
C LEU A 106 -1.25 -1.10 14.51
N ASN A 107 -2.04 -1.47 15.53
CA ASN A 107 -2.82 -0.51 16.31
C ASN A 107 -1.93 0.47 17.08
N TYR A 108 -0.85 -0.03 17.71
CA TYR A 108 0.14 0.81 18.41
C TYR A 108 0.78 1.82 17.48
N MET A 109 1.22 1.39 16.30
CA MET A 109 1.83 2.25 15.29
C MET A 109 0.83 3.22 14.63
N GLY A 110 -0.47 3.00 14.81
CA GLY A 110 -1.54 3.86 14.30
C GLY A 110 -1.61 3.83 12.77
N TYR A 111 -1.77 2.64 12.22
CA TYR A 111 -2.08 2.44 10.81
C TYR A 111 -3.43 3.06 10.46
N ASP A 112 -3.59 3.50 9.22
CA ASP A 112 -4.79 4.16 8.72
C ASP A 112 -5.69 3.20 7.91
N ALA A 113 -5.12 2.19 7.28
CA ALA A 113 -5.81 1.10 6.58
C ALA A 113 -4.83 -0.07 6.32
N ALA A 114 -5.38 -1.25 6.08
CA ALA A 114 -4.62 -2.40 5.60
C ALA A 114 -5.40 -3.21 4.56
N THR A 115 -4.72 -4.06 3.80
CA THR A 115 -5.31 -5.17 3.05
C THR A 115 -4.83 -6.50 3.62
N VAL A 116 -5.24 -7.61 3.04
CA VAL A 116 -4.82 -8.96 3.43
C VAL A 116 -3.93 -9.57 2.36
N GLY A 117 -2.96 -10.39 2.77
CA GLY A 117 -2.18 -11.21 1.89
C GLY A 117 -2.63 -12.67 1.84
N ASN A 118 -2.02 -13.46 0.97
CA ASN A 118 -2.33 -14.88 0.83
C ASN A 118 -1.96 -15.68 2.08
N HIS A 119 -0.86 -15.34 2.75
CA HIS A 119 -0.47 -15.97 4.01
C HIS A 119 -1.31 -15.51 5.21
N ASP A 120 -2.03 -14.40 5.11
CA ASP A 120 -3.04 -14.06 6.11
C ASP A 120 -4.27 -14.95 5.93
N ILE A 121 -4.75 -15.15 4.68
CA ILE A 121 -5.85 -16.09 4.38
C ILE A 121 -5.49 -17.53 4.73
N GLU A 122 -4.23 -17.94 4.54
CA GLU A 122 -3.71 -19.27 4.88
C GLU A 122 -3.97 -19.65 6.35
N THR A 123 -4.05 -18.67 7.25
CA THR A 123 -4.29 -18.91 8.68
C THR A 123 -5.70 -19.44 8.99
N GLY A 124 -6.64 -19.33 8.05
CA GLY A 124 -8.02 -19.77 8.18
C GLY A 124 -8.93 -18.78 8.92
N HIS A 125 -10.24 -18.94 8.74
CA HIS A 125 -11.28 -18.05 9.28
C HIS A 125 -11.15 -17.79 10.79
N SER A 126 -10.79 -18.81 11.57
CA SER A 126 -10.65 -18.64 13.02
C SER A 126 -9.58 -17.62 13.42
N VAL A 127 -8.57 -17.41 12.58
CA VAL A 127 -7.47 -16.48 12.84
C VAL A 127 -7.72 -15.14 12.15
N TYR A 128 -7.89 -15.11 10.81
CA TYR A 128 -7.99 -13.84 10.11
C TYR A 128 -9.27 -13.07 10.44
N ASP A 129 -10.42 -13.72 10.66
CA ASP A 129 -11.65 -13.03 11.05
C ASP A 129 -11.56 -12.41 12.46
N LYS A 130 -10.83 -13.08 13.37
CA LYS A 130 -10.51 -12.52 14.68
C LYS A 130 -9.61 -11.31 14.55
N TRP A 131 -8.52 -11.44 13.77
CA TRP A 131 -7.58 -10.36 13.52
C TRP A 131 -8.27 -9.13 12.94
N PHE A 132 -9.16 -9.28 11.93
CA PHE A 132 -9.96 -8.18 11.38
C PHE A 132 -10.72 -7.39 12.44
N LYS A 133 -11.30 -8.10 13.43
CA LYS A 133 -12.07 -7.48 14.53
C LYS A 133 -11.20 -6.79 15.57
N GLU A 134 -9.94 -7.15 15.66
CA GLU A 134 -8.97 -6.57 16.61
C GLU A 134 -8.28 -5.33 16.08
N LEU A 135 -8.37 -5.04 14.78
CA LEU A 135 -7.82 -3.83 14.18
C LEU A 135 -8.68 -2.60 14.51
N CYS A 136 -8.03 -1.49 14.86
CA CYS A 136 -8.68 -0.20 15.14
C CYS A 136 -8.87 0.67 13.88
N PHE A 137 -8.61 0.13 12.70
CA PHE A 137 -8.69 0.79 11.41
C PHE A 137 -9.26 -0.19 10.36
N PRO A 138 -9.69 0.31 9.17
CA PRO A 138 -10.30 -0.54 8.15
C PRO A 138 -9.33 -1.56 7.54
N ILE A 139 -9.81 -2.81 7.36
CA ILE A 139 -9.20 -3.82 6.52
C ILE A 139 -9.95 -3.89 5.18
N LEU A 140 -9.21 -3.96 4.07
CA LEU A 140 -9.73 -3.76 2.72
C LEU A 140 -9.52 -4.99 1.84
N GLY A 141 -10.51 -5.26 0.94
CA GLY A 141 -10.45 -6.37 0.00
C GLY A 141 -11.60 -6.32 -1.00
N ALA A 142 -11.50 -5.43 -1.99
CA ALA A 142 -12.57 -5.19 -2.97
C ALA A 142 -12.95 -6.44 -3.76
N ASN A 143 -11.98 -7.31 -4.04
CA ASN A 143 -12.15 -8.52 -4.83
C ASN A 143 -12.31 -9.80 -4.00
N ILE A 144 -12.38 -9.70 -2.68
CA ILE A 144 -12.70 -10.82 -1.79
C ILE A 144 -14.22 -10.83 -1.59
N ILE A 145 -14.90 -11.79 -2.17
CA ILE A 145 -16.36 -11.81 -2.25
C ILE A 145 -16.95 -12.92 -1.36
N ASP A 146 -17.89 -12.56 -0.49
CA ASP A 146 -18.75 -13.52 0.21
C ASP A 146 -19.71 -14.14 -0.82
N THR A 147 -19.58 -15.44 -1.06
CA THR A 147 -20.38 -16.17 -2.08
C THR A 147 -21.86 -16.22 -1.76
N ARG A 148 -22.23 -16.10 -0.48
CA ARG A 148 -23.62 -16.11 -0.02
C ARG A 148 -24.34 -14.79 -0.32
N THR A 149 -23.63 -13.66 -0.15
CA THR A 149 -24.21 -12.32 -0.33
C THR A 149 -23.86 -11.69 -1.68
N ASN A 150 -22.88 -12.23 -2.37
CA ASN A 150 -22.26 -11.68 -3.59
C ASN A 150 -21.76 -10.23 -3.42
N LYS A 151 -21.35 -9.88 -2.20
CA LYS A 151 -20.75 -8.58 -1.86
C LYS A 151 -19.32 -8.79 -1.36
N SER A 152 -18.54 -7.72 -1.34
CA SER A 152 -17.19 -7.78 -0.74
C SER A 152 -17.30 -8.25 0.73
N TYR A 153 -16.44 -9.22 1.09
CA TYR A 153 -16.39 -9.84 2.41
C TYR A 153 -15.92 -8.87 3.50
N ILE A 154 -14.97 -8.05 3.15
CA ILE A 154 -14.47 -6.91 3.93
C ILE A 154 -14.65 -5.64 3.11
N LEU A 155 -14.31 -4.46 3.65
CA LEU A 155 -14.55 -3.20 2.95
C LEU A 155 -13.79 -3.14 1.62
N PRO A 156 -14.43 -2.73 0.52
CA PRO A 156 -13.73 -2.62 -0.77
C PRO A 156 -12.75 -1.45 -0.80
N TYR A 157 -13.05 -0.39 -0.08
CA TYR A 157 -12.22 0.81 0.05
C TYR A 157 -12.56 1.58 1.32
N THR A 158 -11.70 2.53 1.68
CA THR A 158 -11.97 3.52 2.73
C THR A 158 -11.56 4.91 2.29
N VAL A 159 -12.17 5.95 2.89
CA VAL A 159 -11.78 7.35 2.68
C VAL A 159 -11.25 7.92 3.99
N ILE A 160 -9.94 8.11 4.04
CA ILE A 160 -9.24 8.64 5.19
C ILE A 160 -9.29 10.17 5.14
N LYS A 161 -9.80 10.79 6.21
CA LYS A 161 -9.87 12.25 6.37
C LYS A 161 -9.08 12.63 7.62
N LYS A 162 -8.00 13.37 7.43
CA LYS A 162 -7.18 13.91 8.53
C LYS A 162 -7.41 15.43 8.68
N LYS A 163 -6.75 16.04 9.66
CA LYS A 163 -6.91 17.49 9.94
C LYS A 163 -6.46 18.40 8.80
N ASN A 164 -5.63 17.90 7.87
CA ASN A 164 -5.24 18.62 6.65
C ASN A 164 -6.42 18.86 5.68
N GLY A 165 -7.55 18.18 5.89
CA GLY A 165 -8.79 18.34 5.13
C GLY A 165 -8.85 17.59 3.81
N LEU A 166 -7.80 16.82 3.45
CA LEU A 166 -7.76 15.99 2.25
C LEU A 166 -8.60 14.73 2.43
N LYS A 167 -9.18 14.27 1.33
CA LYS A 167 -9.83 12.97 1.20
C LYS A 167 -8.88 12.01 0.45
N VAL A 168 -8.24 11.11 1.17
CA VAL A 168 -7.40 10.06 0.59
C VAL A 168 -8.20 8.77 0.56
N CYS A 169 -8.57 8.30 -0.62
CA CYS A 169 -9.25 7.02 -0.82
C CYS A 169 -8.22 5.91 -1.02
N VAL A 170 -8.36 4.82 -0.29
CA VAL A 170 -7.54 3.62 -0.44
C VAL A 170 -8.44 2.47 -0.88
N ILE A 171 -8.12 1.82 -2.00
CA ILE A 171 -8.79 0.63 -2.52
C ILE A 171 -7.85 -0.56 -2.28
N GLY A 172 -8.30 -1.56 -1.49
CA GLY A 172 -7.52 -2.76 -1.22
C GLY A 172 -7.91 -3.92 -2.12
N MET A 173 -6.95 -4.72 -2.58
CA MET A 173 -7.20 -5.96 -3.32
C MET A 173 -6.15 -7.03 -2.98
N LEU A 174 -6.54 -8.29 -3.16
CA LEU A 174 -5.72 -9.48 -2.98
C LEU A 174 -5.54 -10.20 -4.31
N THR A 175 -4.41 -10.86 -4.51
CA THR A 175 -4.22 -11.78 -5.64
C THR A 175 -5.39 -12.77 -5.74
N PRO A 176 -5.97 -13.00 -6.91
CA PRO A 176 -7.06 -13.97 -7.08
C PRO A 176 -6.57 -15.42 -7.08
N ALA A 177 -5.28 -15.68 -7.01
CA ALA A 177 -4.69 -17.01 -7.14
C ALA A 177 -4.83 -17.89 -5.88
N ILE A 178 -5.48 -17.44 -4.81
CA ILE A 178 -5.68 -18.15 -3.56
C ILE A 178 -6.12 -19.63 -3.74
N PRO A 179 -7.06 -19.97 -4.65
CA PRO A 179 -7.49 -21.37 -4.84
C PRO A 179 -6.42 -22.30 -5.41
N ASN A 180 -5.32 -21.77 -5.97
CA ASN A 180 -4.21 -22.61 -6.47
C ASN A 180 -3.32 -23.14 -5.36
N TRP A 181 -3.26 -22.46 -4.22
CA TRP A 181 -2.34 -22.78 -3.13
C TRP A 181 -3.04 -23.34 -1.90
N LEU A 182 -4.26 -22.87 -1.62
CA LEU A 182 -4.95 -23.13 -0.37
C LEU A 182 -6.17 -24.01 -0.59
N LYS A 183 -6.37 -24.94 0.35
CA LYS A 183 -7.58 -25.81 0.36
C LYS A 183 -8.82 -24.94 0.59
N GLU A 184 -9.91 -25.24 -0.10
CA GLU A 184 -11.20 -24.52 -0.01
C GLU A 184 -11.71 -24.39 1.43
N THR A 185 -11.44 -25.37 2.29
CA THR A 185 -11.82 -25.33 3.71
C THR A 185 -11.23 -24.14 4.47
N ILE A 186 -10.11 -23.58 4.03
CA ILE A 186 -9.41 -22.45 4.67
C ILE A 186 -10.10 -21.13 4.35
N TRP A 187 -10.64 -20.99 3.14
CA TRP A 187 -11.30 -19.79 2.64
C TRP A 187 -12.77 -20.05 2.25
N SER A 188 -13.42 -21.04 2.89
CA SER A 188 -14.77 -21.47 2.57
C SER A 188 -15.77 -20.31 2.60
N GLY A 189 -16.65 -20.26 1.60
CA GLY A 189 -17.62 -19.16 1.46
C GLY A 189 -17.07 -17.88 0.84
N LEU A 190 -15.81 -17.87 0.41
CA LEU A 190 -15.19 -16.76 -0.32
C LEU A 190 -15.01 -17.08 -1.80
N ARG A 191 -14.87 -16.06 -2.62
CA ARG A 191 -14.43 -16.07 -4.00
C ARG A 191 -13.50 -14.89 -4.21
N PHE A 192 -12.50 -15.07 -5.06
CA PHE A 192 -11.52 -14.04 -5.36
C PHE A 192 -11.69 -13.61 -6.82
N ASP A 193 -12.24 -12.40 -7.02
CA ASP A 193 -12.52 -11.87 -8.35
C ASP A 193 -11.23 -11.35 -9.02
N GLU A 194 -11.21 -11.36 -10.36
CA GLU A 194 -10.13 -10.79 -11.17
C GLU A 194 -9.93 -9.30 -10.88
N MET A 195 -8.67 -8.88 -10.76
CA MET A 195 -8.31 -7.57 -10.19
C MET A 195 -8.67 -6.40 -11.11
N VAL A 196 -8.44 -6.48 -12.42
CA VAL A 196 -8.64 -5.33 -13.32
C VAL A 196 -10.12 -4.97 -13.43
N SER A 197 -10.99 -5.95 -13.62
CA SER A 197 -12.44 -5.72 -13.68
C SER A 197 -13.00 -5.27 -12.34
N CYS A 198 -12.51 -5.83 -11.25
CA CYS A 198 -12.87 -5.38 -9.90
C CYS A 198 -12.43 -3.94 -9.66
N ALA A 199 -11.18 -3.60 -10.00
CA ALA A 199 -10.66 -2.24 -9.87
C ALA A 199 -11.46 -1.23 -10.68
N LYS A 200 -11.85 -1.56 -11.92
CA LYS A 200 -12.70 -0.70 -12.77
C LYS A 200 -14.05 -0.40 -12.08
N ARG A 201 -14.76 -1.44 -11.61
CA ARG A 201 -16.06 -1.28 -10.91
C ARG A 201 -15.90 -0.44 -9.63
N THR A 202 -14.89 -0.75 -8.80
CA THR A 202 -14.66 -0.04 -7.54
C THR A 202 -14.26 1.41 -7.79
N MET A 203 -13.44 1.68 -8.80
CA MET A 203 -13.04 3.04 -9.18
C MET A 203 -14.22 3.89 -9.62
N GLU A 204 -15.16 3.33 -10.39
CA GLU A 204 -16.40 4.02 -10.79
C GLU A 204 -17.26 4.38 -9.57
N GLU A 205 -17.40 3.44 -8.64
CA GLU A 205 -18.12 3.66 -7.38
C GLU A 205 -17.49 4.77 -6.55
N VAL A 206 -16.17 4.72 -6.35
CA VAL A 206 -15.40 5.71 -5.58
C VAL A 206 -15.54 7.10 -6.19
N LYS A 207 -15.35 7.24 -7.48
CA LYS A 207 -15.50 8.53 -8.17
C LYS A 207 -16.91 9.11 -8.03
N LYS A 208 -17.93 8.26 -8.15
CA LYS A 208 -19.34 8.68 -8.07
C LYS A 208 -19.76 9.08 -6.66
N LYS A 209 -19.33 8.33 -5.63
CA LYS A 209 -19.81 8.49 -4.26
C LYS A 209 -18.94 9.44 -3.42
N GLU A 210 -17.61 9.36 -3.57
CA GLU A 210 -16.66 9.95 -2.62
C GLU A 210 -16.01 11.23 -3.14
N ASN A 211 -15.74 11.31 -4.43
CA ASN A 211 -14.99 12.40 -5.06
C ASN A 211 -13.72 12.74 -4.26
N PRO A 212 -12.76 11.81 -4.13
CA PRO A 212 -11.54 11.99 -3.34
C PRO A 212 -10.54 12.91 -4.02
N ASP A 213 -9.60 13.47 -3.23
CA ASP A 213 -8.49 14.28 -3.71
C ASP A 213 -7.30 13.43 -4.18
N VAL A 214 -7.15 12.23 -3.59
CA VAL A 214 -6.13 11.23 -3.93
C VAL A 214 -6.75 9.84 -3.90
N ILE A 215 -6.38 8.97 -4.87
CA ILE A 215 -6.79 7.57 -4.90
C ILE A 215 -5.55 6.68 -4.91
N VAL A 216 -5.48 5.79 -3.93
CA VAL A 216 -4.40 4.85 -3.69
C VAL A 216 -4.89 3.43 -3.94
N GLY A 217 -4.16 2.65 -4.73
CA GLY A 217 -4.27 1.20 -4.76
C GLY A 217 -3.37 0.61 -3.68
N LEU A 218 -3.87 -0.39 -2.95
CA LEU A 218 -3.14 -1.16 -1.95
C LEU A 218 -3.36 -2.63 -2.29
N PHE A 219 -2.44 -3.23 -3.04
CA PHE A 219 -2.66 -4.51 -3.70
C PHE A 219 -1.68 -5.57 -3.23
N HIS A 220 -2.17 -6.59 -2.54
CA HIS A 220 -1.36 -7.77 -2.27
C HIS A 220 -1.37 -8.71 -3.49
N SER A 221 -0.59 -8.33 -4.50
CA SER A 221 -0.39 -9.01 -5.78
C SER A 221 0.90 -8.44 -6.39
N GLY A 222 1.77 -9.28 -6.92
CA GLY A 222 3.06 -8.84 -7.48
C GLY A 222 2.92 -7.92 -8.70
N TRP A 223 4.05 -7.44 -9.19
CA TRP A 223 4.07 -6.49 -10.30
C TRP A 223 3.47 -7.07 -11.56
N ASN A 224 4.07 -8.15 -12.08
CA ASN A 224 3.57 -8.93 -13.19
C ASN A 224 4.24 -10.31 -13.19
N GLY A 225 3.56 -11.32 -13.67
CA GLY A 225 4.11 -12.68 -13.72
C GLY A 225 3.20 -13.68 -13.04
N GLY A 226 3.82 -14.59 -12.27
CA GLY A 226 3.10 -15.60 -11.52
C GLY A 226 2.21 -16.51 -12.38
N ILE A 227 1.16 -17.06 -11.78
CA ILE A 227 0.19 -17.93 -12.44
C ILE A 227 -0.72 -17.10 -13.34
N LYS A 228 -0.82 -17.51 -14.62
CA LYS A 228 -1.75 -16.91 -15.58
C LYS A 228 -2.76 -17.93 -16.02
N THR A 229 -4.03 -17.58 -15.90
CA THR A 229 -5.17 -18.38 -16.32
C THR A 229 -6.05 -17.55 -17.29
N PRO A 230 -6.98 -18.16 -18.03
CA PRO A 230 -7.95 -17.39 -18.79
C PRO A 230 -8.85 -16.49 -17.94
N GLN A 231 -8.96 -16.75 -16.63
CA GLN A 231 -9.85 -16.06 -15.71
C GLN A 231 -9.15 -14.93 -14.95
N TYR A 232 -7.83 -15.03 -14.70
CA TYR A 232 -7.09 -14.04 -13.93
C TYR A 232 -5.56 -14.17 -14.11
N ASP A 233 -4.85 -13.08 -13.81
CA ASP A 233 -3.41 -13.06 -13.56
C ASP A 233 -3.18 -13.02 -12.04
N GLU A 234 -2.22 -13.81 -11.52
CA GLU A 234 -1.79 -13.77 -10.11
C GLU A 234 -1.23 -12.41 -9.76
N ASP A 235 -0.22 -11.97 -10.54
CA ASP A 235 0.45 -10.69 -10.39
C ASP A 235 -0.12 -9.70 -11.40
N ALA A 236 -1.03 -8.86 -10.92
CA ALA A 236 -1.81 -7.97 -11.76
C ALA A 236 -1.64 -6.47 -11.45
N SER A 237 -0.73 -6.10 -10.53
CA SER A 237 -0.60 -4.70 -10.08
C SER A 237 -0.21 -3.77 -11.22
N GLN A 238 0.72 -4.19 -12.11
CA GLN A 238 1.07 -3.45 -13.32
C GLN A 238 -0.15 -3.22 -14.23
N LYS A 239 -0.90 -4.27 -14.49
CA LYS A 239 -2.05 -4.23 -15.38
C LYS A 239 -3.15 -3.31 -14.84
N VAL A 240 -3.41 -3.36 -13.52
CA VAL A 240 -4.35 -2.43 -12.87
C VAL A 240 -3.85 -1.00 -12.98
N ALA A 241 -2.59 -0.71 -12.67
CA ALA A 241 -2.01 0.63 -12.76
C ALA A 241 -2.12 1.21 -14.18
N GLN A 242 -1.89 0.39 -15.20
CA GLN A 242 -1.91 0.81 -16.60
C GLN A 242 -3.32 0.90 -17.19
N GLU A 243 -4.21 -0.06 -16.89
CA GLU A 243 -5.52 -0.19 -17.55
C GLU A 243 -6.69 0.47 -16.80
N VAL A 244 -6.50 0.87 -15.53
CA VAL A 244 -7.56 1.45 -14.70
C VAL A 244 -7.27 2.91 -14.35
N PRO A 245 -7.74 3.88 -15.15
CA PRO A 245 -7.48 5.28 -14.90
C PRO A 245 -8.13 5.78 -13.61
N GLY A 246 -7.32 6.40 -12.75
CA GLY A 246 -7.83 7.02 -11.52
C GLY A 246 -6.87 6.92 -10.36
N PHE A 247 -6.03 5.91 -10.30
CA PHE A 247 -5.00 5.81 -9.27
C PHE A 247 -3.94 6.90 -9.43
N ASP A 248 -3.49 7.46 -8.31
CA ASP A 248 -2.35 8.37 -8.20
C ASP A 248 -1.12 7.60 -7.73
N VAL A 249 -1.32 6.62 -6.85
CA VAL A 249 -0.31 5.72 -6.32
C VAL A 249 -0.87 4.29 -6.31
N VAL A 250 -0.04 3.32 -6.65
CA VAL A 250 -0.27 1.89 -6.45
C VAL A 250 0.87 1.36 -5.58
N PHE A 251 0.54 1.02 -4.34
CA PHE A 251 1.36 0.20 -3.49
C PHE A 251 1.04 -1.26 -3.72
N PHE A 252 2.07 -2.11 -3.74
CA PHE A 252 1.88 -3.52 -3.98
C PHE A 252 2.95 -4.36 -3.27
N GLY A 253 2.83 -5.70 -3.28
CA GLY A 253 3.72 -6.64 -2.62
C GLY A 253 3.51 -8.05 -3.16
N HIS A 254 3.68 -9.09 -2.34
CA HIS A 254 3.50 -10.50 -2.67
C HIS A 254 4.71 -11.16 -3.35
N ASP A 255 5.32 -10.54 -4.35
CA ASP A 255 6.47 -11.12 -5.08
C ASP A 255 7.82 -10.91 -4.38
N HIS A 256 7.83 -10.17 -3.26
CA HIS A 256 9.01 -9.85 -2.44
C HIS A 256 10.12 -9.10 -3.19
N THR A 257 9.80 -8.47 -4.31
CA THR A 257 10.77 -7.81 -5.18
C THR A 257 10.68 -6.29 -5.02
N PRO A 258 11.73 -5.61 -4.54
CA PRO A 258 11.67 -4.16 -4.36
C PRO A 258 11.45 -3.45 -5.70
N HIS A 259 10.43 -2.59 -5.76
CA HIS A 259 10.06 -1.90 -6.99
C HIS A 259 9.76 -0.42 -6.74
N ASN A 260 10.24 0.43 -7.64
CA ASN A 260 9.94 1.85 -7.68
C ASN A 260 9.90 2.33 -9.12
N SER A 261 8.72 2.57 -9.65
CA SER A 261 8.53 3.09 -11.00
C SER A 261 7.45 4.18 -11.06
N THR A 262 7.41 4.86 -12.18
CA THR A 262 6.30 5.73 -12.56
C THR A 262 5.75 5.21 -13.88
N GLU A 263 4.53 4.73 -13.84
CA GLU A 263 3.84 4.17 -15.00
C GLU A 263 2.94 5.21 -15.66
N ARG A 264 2.61 4.99 -16.94
CA ARG A 264 1.58 5.75 -17.63
C ARG A 264 0.38 4.86 -17.91
N ASN A 265 -0.78 5.28 -17.42
CA ASN A 265 -2.02 4.56 -17.70
C ASN A 265 -2.55 4.86 -19.12
N ILE A 266 -3.60 4.14 -19.51
CA ILE A 266 -4.20 4.22 -20.87
C ILE A 266 -4.68 5.62 -21.28
N ILE A 267 -4.80 6.58 -20.35
CA ILE A 267 -5.13 7.99 -20.66
C ILE A 267 -3.90 8.90 -20.54
N GLY A 268 -2.70 8.33 -20.39
CA GLY A 268 -1.42 9.06 -20.30
C GLY A 268 -1.11 9.70 -18.96
N LYS A 269 -1.93 9.48 -17.89
CA LYS A 269 -1.66 9.98 -16.54
C LYS A 269 -0.58 9.11 -15.87
N GLU A 270 0.35 9.77 -15.17
CA GLU A 270 1.38 9.10 -14.38
C GLU A 270 0.79 8.53 -13.08
N VAL A 271 1.26 7.33 -12.72
CA VAL A 271 0.92 6.58 -11.50
C VAL A 271 2.23 6.15 -10.85
N ILE A 272 2.42 6.49 -9.58
CA ILE A 272 3.58 6.01 -8.80
C ILE A 272 3.31 4.56 -8.38
N CYS A 273 4.25 3.65 -8.65
CA CYS A 273 4.12 2.23 -8.34
C CYS A 273 5.29 1.79 -7.46
N LEU A 274 4.99 1.25 -6.27
CA LEU A 274 5.98 0.96 -5.24
C LEU A 274 5.72 -0.38 -4.56
N ASP A 275 6.82 -1.14 -4.32
CA ASP A 275 6.86 -2.34 -3.47
C ASP A 275 8.10 -2.27 -2.56
N PRO A 276 7.96 -2.32 -1.22
CA PRO A 276 9.10 -2.28 -0.29
C PRO A 276 9.86 -3.61 -0.20
N ALA A 277 9.41 -4.66 -0.89
CA ALA A 277 9.76 -6.06 -0.65
C ALA A 277 9.29 -6.53 0.74
N ASN A 278 10.06 -7.38 1.41
CA ASN A 278 9.59 -8.12 2.56
C ASN A 278 10.37 -7.87 3.86
N ASN A 279 9.89 -8.50 4.94
CA ASN A 279 10.55 -8.59 6.24
C ASN A 279 10.82 -7.24 6.92
N ALA A 280 10.04 -6.20 6.62
CA ALA A 280 10.18 -4.87 7.20
C ALA A 280 11.62 -4.31 7.13
N GLN A 281 12.33 -4.59 6.03
CA GLN A 281 13.67 -4.06 5.77
C GLN A 281 13.62 -2.65 5.17
N ARG A 282 12.54 -2.35 4.47
CA ARG A 282 12.24 -1.08 3.83
C ARG A 282 10.79 -0.71 4.06
N VAL A 283 10.47 0.53 3.78
CA VAL A 283 9.11 1.00 3.56
C VAL A 283 9.03 1.63 2.17
N ALA A 284 7.90 1.49 1.51
CA ALA A 284 7.61 2.28 0.32
C ALA A 284 6.99 3.61 0.75
N MET A 285 7.46 4.72 0.18
CA MET A 285 6.95 6.05 0.51
C MET A 285 6.65 6.86 -0.74
N ALA A 286 5.40 7.29 -0.89
CA ALA A 286 5.00 8.26 -1.90
C ALA A 286 4.83 9.65 -1.27
N THR A 287 5.51 10.64 -1.82
CA THR A 287 5.38 12.05 -1.47
C THR A 287 4.52 12.75 -2.50
N LEU A 288 3.37 13.29 -2.09
CA LEU A 288 2.41 13.95 -2.95
C LEU A 288 2.24 15.41 -2.53
N THR A 289 2.32 16.34 -3.50
CA THR A 289 2.00 17.76 -3.26
C THR A 289 0.70 18.11 -3.98
N LEU A 290 -0.24 18.65 -3.23
CA LEU A 290 -1.57 19.03 -3.72
C LEU A 290 -1.76 20.53 -3.60
N THR A 291 -2.13 21.16 -4.71
CA THR A 291 -2.40 22.59 -4.79
C THR A 291 -3.89 22.85 -4.69
N PRO A 292 -4.35 23.71 -3.76
CA PRO A 292 -5.76 24.06 -3.64
C PRO A 292 -6.25 24.87 -4.83
N LYS A 293 -7.45 24.55 -5.31
CA LYS A 293 -8.18 25.32 -6.33
C LYS A 293 -9.56 25.65 -5.81
N ASN A 294 -10.07 26.84 -6.10
CA ASN A 294 -11.45 27.20 -5.87
C ASN A 294 -12.28 26.90 -7.13
N VAL A 295 -13.16 25.91 -7.06
CA VAL A 295 -14.05 25.54 -8.15
C VAL A 295 -15.49 25.79 -7.70
N LYS A 296 -16.15 26.79 -8.30
CA LYS A 296 -17.54 27.17 -7.97
C LYS A 296 -17.77 27.39 -6.46
N GLY A 297 -16.84 28.08 -5.79
CA GLY A 297 -16.93 28.37 -4.35
C GLY A 297 -16.55 27.20 -3.42
N LYS A 298 -16.19 26.04 -3.95
CA LYS A 298 -15.71 24.89 -3.17
C LYS A 298 -14.21 24.71 -3.33
N LYS A 299 -13.51 24.50 -2.21
CA LYS A 299 -12.09 24.15 -2.21
C LYS A 299 -11.92 22.71 -2.71
N GLN A 300 -11.14 22.54 -3.76
CA GLN A 300 -10.72 21.26 -4.32
C GLN A 300 -9.20 21.25 -4.36
N TYR A 301 -8.60 20.05 -4.45
CA TYR A 301 -7.16 19.90 -4.54
C TYR A 301 -6.79 19.22 -5.85
N THR A 302 -5.66 19.62 -6.41
CA THR A 302 -5.10 19.00 -7.61
C THR A 302 -3.70 18.50 -7.28
N LEU A 303 -3.43 17.22 -7.54
CA LEU A 303 -2.09 16.67 -7.44
C LEU A 303 -1.17 17.35 -8.47
N THR A 304 -0.12 18.00 -7.99
CA THR A 304 0.84 18.76 -8.82
C THR A 304 2.22 18.17 -8.85
N LYS A 305 2.60 17.39 -7.81
CA LYS A 305 3.86 16.65 -7.76
C LYS A 305 3.64 15.31 -7.08
N ALA A 306 4.29 14.27 -7.61
CA ALA A 306 4.35 12.95 -7.01
C ALA A 306 5.77 12.41 -7.12
N LYS A 307 6.26 11.73 -6.07
CA LYS A 307 7.57 11.08 -6.05
C LYS A 307 7.47 9.81 -5.22
N GLY A 308 7.96 8.70 -5.76
CA GLY A 308 8.13 7.44 -5.04
C GLY A 308 9.56 7.25 -4.54
N GLU A 309 9.72 6.61 -3.40
CA GLU A 309 11.02 6.17 -2.87
C GLU A 309 10.87 4.92 -2.00
N LEU A 310 11.90 4.08 -1.99
CA LEU A 310 12.05 2.97 -1.05
C LEU A 310 13.05 3.40 0.02
N VAL A 311 12.58 3.46 1.26
CA VAL A 311 13.40 3.91 2.39
C VAL A 311 13.90 2.71 3.16
N ASP A 312 15.22 2.54 3.23
CA ASP A 312 15.86 1.49 4.03
C ASP A 312 15.81 1.85 5.52
N VAL A 313 15.26 0.97 6.35
CA VAL A 313 15.12 1.19 7.79
C VAL A 313 16.05 0.30 8.62
N ARG A 314 16.89 -0.53 7.96
CA ARG A 314 17.70 -1.56 8.63
C ARG A 314 18.70 -1.02 9.64
N ASP A 315 19.21 0.18 9.42
CA ASP A 315 20.21 0.82 10.27
C ASP A 315 19.60 1.74 11.34
N LEU A 316 18.27 1.89 11.36
CA LEU A 316 17.61 2.67 12.39
C LEU A 316 17.62 1.93 13.74
N LYS A 317 17.64 2.70 14.82
CA LYS A 317 17.43 2.16 16.16
C LYS A 317 16.01 1.57 16.22
N ALA A 318 15.86 0.40 16.81
CA ALA A 318 14.54 -0.15 17.09
C ALA A 318 13.90 0.57 18.28
N ASP A 319 12.61 0.85 18.17
CA ASP A 319 11.78 1.40 19.24
C ASP A 319 11.46 0.32 20.28
#